data_cd700b1b72ddefe8c85d4cbfad211cff
#
_entry.id   cd700b1b72ddefe8c85d4cbfad211cff
#
_cell.length_a   1.000
_cell.length_b   1.000
_cell.length_c   1.000
_cell.angle_alpha   90.00
_cell.angle_beta   90.00
_cell.angle_gamma   90.00
#
_symmetry.space_group_name_H-M   'P 1'
#
loop_
_entity.id
_entity.type
_entity.pdbx_description
1 polymer ?
#
loop_
_entity_poly.entity_id
_entity_poly.type
_entity_poly.pdbx_seq_one_letter_code
_entity_poly.pdbx_strand_id
1 'polypeptide(L)'
;MAAPAGNKFWMLRSKHGREKLFSTPELLWEAACEYFQWCDENPWLSKKAIQKTVPVKRKKGKKVETVNEQQVQQEVSPTSRPYSLTGFCIYVGASSKWWSTFRTECKNKNDEDFLEVIARVEETIETQQFEGACVGAFNANIIARKLGLADKQEVDHTNAGKEFKSFSFLPYTKEAESVK
;
A
#
# COMPACT_ATOMS: atom_id res chain seq x y z
N MET A 1 -8.71 8.98 -4.62
CA MET A 1 -8.77 9.50 -3.23
C MET A 1 -7.76 10.62 -3.12
N ALA A 2 -8.16 11.81 -2.67
CA ALA A 2 -7.25 12.92 -2.47
C ALA A 2 -6.31 12.63 -1.28
N ALA A 3 -5.04 13.03 -1.39
CA ALA A 3 -4.10 12.94 -0.28
C ALA A 3 -4.64 13.73 0.92
N PRO A 4 -4.48 13.20 2.17
CA PRO A 4 -5.00 13.88 3.34
C PRO A 4 -4.38 15.26 3.51
N ALA A 5 -5.15 16.17 4.08
CA ALA A 5 -4.68 17.51 4.43
C ALA A 5 -3.45 17.40 5.34
N GLY A 6 -2.36 18.03 4.95
CA GLY A 6 -1.08 17.99 5.67
C GLY A 6 0.05 17.21 4.98
N ASN A 7 -0.24 16.43 3.93
CA ASN A 7 0.81 15.81 3.14
C ASN A 7 1.43 16.83 2.17
N LYS A 8 2.52 17.44 2.60
CA LYS A 8 3.25 18.46 1.81
C LYS A 8 4.63 17.98 1.35
N PHE A 9 4.83 16.68 1.19
CA PHE A 9 6.10 16.12 0.73
C PHE A 9 6.68 16.81 -0.50
N TRP A 10 5.80 17.15 -1.45
CA TRP A 10 6.19 17.81 -2.69
C TRP A 10 6.77 19.23 -2.51
N MET A 11 6.54 19.84 -1.33
CA MET A 11 7.07 21.18 -1.00
C MET A 11 8.48 21.13 -0.43
N LEU A 12 8.98 19.95 -0.04
CA LEU A 12 10.15 19.88 0.82
C LEU A 12 11.49 20.06 0.11
N ARG A 13 11.56 20.21 -1.24
CA ARG A 13 12.84 20.62 -1.88
C ARG A 13 12.81 21.13 -3.29
N SER A 14 13.62 22.20 -3.47
CA SER A 14 14.24 22.60 -4.73
C SER A 14 15.77 22.45 -4.64
N LYS A 15 16.30 21.22 -4.75
CA LYS A 15 17.72 21.05 -5.07
C LYS A 15 17.86 20.48 -6.47
N HIS A 16 18.53 21.24 -7.35
CA HIS A 16 18.78 20.85 -8.73
C HIS A 16 19.89 19.81 -8.83
N GLY A 17 19.66 18.79 -9.65
CA GLY A 17 20.25 17.49 -9.82
C GLY A 17 21.73 17.31 -10.16
N ARG A 18 22.67 18.10 -9.68
CA ARG A 18 24.11 17.85 -9.85
C ARG A 18 24.88 17.55 -8.57
N GLU A 19 24.32 17.85 -7.41
CA GLU A 19 24.96 17.54 -6.13
C GLU A 19 24.55 16.14 -5.64
N LYS A 20 25.52 15.38 -5.10
CA LYS A 20 25.21 14.13 -4.41
C LYS A 20 24.19 14.42 -3.31
N LEU A 21 23.09 13.69 -3.31
CA LEU A 21 22.03 13.87 -2.31
C LEU A 21 22.59 13.58 -0.91
N PHE A 22 23.44 12.58 -0.81
CA PHE A 22 24.13 12.18 0.41
C PHE A 22 25.62 12.04 0.12
N SER A 23 26.45 12.70 0.93
CA SER A 23 27.90 12.62 0.83
C SER A 23 28.47 11.50 1.69
N THR A 24 27.77 11.11 2.76
CA THR A 24 28.19 10.05 3.68
C THR A 24 27.03 9.10 4.02
N PRO A 25 27.32 7.84 4.42
CA PRO A 25 26.32 6.87 4.83
C PRO A 25 25.48 7.34 6.03
N GLU A 26 26.10 8.05 6.99
CA GLU A 26 25.45 8.58 8.18
C GLU A 26 24.35 9.57 7.81
N LEU A 27 24.61 10.47 6.86
CA LEU A 27 23.60 11.43 6.39
C LEU A 27 22.43 10.75 5.69
N LEU A 28 22.66 9.64 5.00
CA LEU A 28 21.60 8.83 4.43
C LEU A 28 20.74 8.21 5.54
N TRP A 29 21.39 7.67 6.59
CA TRP A 29 20.68 7.07 7.71
C TRP A 29 19.88 8.10 8.52
N GLU A 30 20.47 9.26 8.81
CA GLU A 30 19.79 10.36 9.49
C GLU A 30 18.53 10.80 8.73
N ALA A 31 18.66 10.99 7.41
CA ALA A 31 17.51 11.35 6.58
C ALA A 31 16.41 10.26 6.57
N ALA A 32 16.81 8.98 6.64
CA ALA A 32 15.84 7.89 6.76
C ALA A 32 15.14 7.91 8.12
N CYS A 33 15.87 8.13 9.22
CA CYS A 33 15.30 8.27 10.55
C CYS A 33 14.32 9.46 10.63
N GLU A 34 14.67 10.61 10.07
CA GLU A 34 13.78 11.77 9.98
C GLU A 34 12.48 11.45 9.22
N TYR A 35 12.60 10.71 8.12
CA TYR A 35 11.42 10.27 7.36
C TYR A 35 10.54 9.31 8.17
N PHE A 36 11.13 8.36 8.89
CA PHE A 36 10.39 7.42 9.73
C PHE A 36 9.66 8.16 10.85
N GLN A 37 10.39 9.04 11.56
CA GLN A 37 9.79 9.89 12.59
C GLN A 37 8.65 10.75 12.02
N TRP A 38 8.86 11.34 10.85
CA TRP A 38 7.81 12.10 10.19
C TRP A 38 6.57 11.25 9.90
N CYS A 39 6.74 10.01 9.46
CA CYS A 39 5.61 9.09 9.23
C CYS A 39 4.82 8.81 10.51
N ASP A 40 5.52 8.61 11.63
CA ASP A 40 4.92 8.32 12.93
C ASP A 40 4.16 9.54 13.50
N GLU A 41 4.72 10.73 13.34
CA GLU A 41 4.11 11.98 13.78
C GLU A 41 2.94 12.43 12.88
N ASN A 42 2.85 11.91 11.65
CA ASN A 42 1.83 12.28 10.67
C ASN A 42 0.95 11.10 10.24
N PRO A 43 0.18 10.49 11.15
CA PRO A 43 -0.69 9.37 10.82
C PRO A 43 -1.78 9.78 9.81
N TRP A 44 -2.33 8.81 9.10
CA TRP A 44 -3.49 9.01 8.26
C TRP A 44 -4.75 9.15 9.12
N LEU A 45 -5.57 10.15 8.83
CA LEU A 45 -6.86 10.30 9.49
C LEU A 45 -7.93 9.57 8.69
N SER A 46 -8.38 8.42 9.17
CA SER A 46 -9.50 7.69 8.58
C SER A 46 -10.82 8.16 9.19
N LYS A 47 -11.81 8.45 8.33
CA LYS A 47 -13.17 8.79 8.74
C LYS A 47 -14.03 7.55 8.57
N LYS A 48 -14.54 7.02 9.68
CA LYS A 48 -15.52 5.92 9.67
C LYS A 48 -16.89 6.46 10.03
N ALA A 49 -17.90 6.13 9.21
CA ALA A 49 -19.27 6.40 9.57
C ALA A 49 -19.75 5.36 10.58
N ILE A 50 -20.06 5.80 11.78
CA ILE A 50 -20.60 4.94 12.84
C ILE A 50 -22.05 5.30 13.08
N GLN A 51 -22.91 4.29 13.08
CA GLN A 51 -24.31 4.48 13.49
C GLN A 51 -24.39 4.43 15.00
N LYS A 52 -24.69 5.56 15.62
CA LYS A 52 -24.97 5.65 17.07
C LYS A 52 -26.46 5.85 17.29
N THR A 53 -27.02 5.06 18.16
CA THR A 53 -28.39 5.24 18.63
C THR A 53 -28.39 6.31 19.71
N VAL A 54 -29.04 7.44 19.41
CA VAL A 54 -29.13 8.58 20.35
C VAL A 54 -30.58 8.72 20.81
N PRO A 55 -30.83 8.79 22.12
CA PRO A 55 -32.18 9.04 22.62
C PRO A 55 -32.59 10.50 22.36
N VAL A 56 -33.58 10.69 21.52
CA VAL A 56 -34.13 12.00 21.18
C VAL A 56 -35.48 12.19 21.85
N LYS A 57 -35.66 13.27 22.59
CA LYS A 57 -36.92 13.62 23.21
C LYS A 57 -37.86 14.30 22.21
N ARG A 58 -38.92 13.62 21.80
CA ARG A 58 -39.96 14.21 20.96
C ARG A 58 -41.17 14.58 21.78
N LYS A 59 -41.69 15.79 21.57
CA LYS A 59 -42.94 16.23 22.16
C LYS A 59 -44.13 15.74 21.30
N LYS A 60 -45.00 14.91 21.87
CA LYS A 60 -46.24 14.47 21.25
C LYS A 60 -47.40 14.99 22.10
N GLY A 61 -47.89 16.18 21.74
CA GLY A 61 -48.87 16.91 22.56
C GLY A 61 -48.30 17.38 23.91
N LYS A 62 -48.97 17.03 25.04
CA LYS A 62 -48.50 17.35 26.40
C LYS A 62 -47.50 16.35 27.00
N LYS A 63 -47.22 15.25 26.27
CA LYS A 63 -46.26 14.21 26.77
C LYS A 63 -44.94 14.30 25.98
N VAL A 64 -43.83 14.05 26.69
CA VAL A 64 -42.48 13.94 26.16
C VAL A 64 -42.14 12.45 26.09
N GLU A 65 -41.97 11.94 24.90
CA GLU A 65 -41.56 10.55 24.65
C GLU A 65 -40.08 10.54 24.22
N THR A 66 -39.29 9.61 24.76
CA THR A 66 -37.92 9.40 24.31
C THR A 66 -37.94 8.35 23.23
N VAL A 67 -37.53 8.74 22.02
CA VAL A 67 -37.40 7.84 20.86
C VAL A 67 -35.95 7.67 20.53
N ASN A 68 -35.53 6.43 20.33
CA ASN A 68 -34.17 6.13 19.92
C ASN A 68 -34.02 6.35 18.41
N GLU A 69 -33.23 7.33 18.01
CA GLU A 69 -32.92 7.60 16.60
C GLU A 69 -31.51 7.17 16.27
N GLN A 70 -31.35 6.53 15.11
CA GLN A 70 -30.04 6.20 14.57
C GLN A 70 -29.45 7.44 13.89
N GLN A 71 -28.35 7.96 14.42
CA GLN A 71 -27.60 9.05 13.82
C GLN A 71 -26.27 8.53 13.29
N VAL A 72 -25.95 8.91 12.06
CA VAL A 72 -24.63 8.62 11.47
C VAL A 72 -23.65 9.68 11.96
N GLN A 73 -22.73 9.30 12.81
CA GLN A 73 -21.61 10.15 13.23
C GLN A 73 -20.35 9.72 12.51
N GLN A 74 -19.54 10.70 12.10
CA GLN A 74 -18.22 10.43 11.56
C GLN A 74 -17.20 10.40 12.69
N GLU A 75 -16.63 9.24 12.95
CA GLU A 75 -15.50 9.10 13.86
C GLU A 75 -14.20 9.19 13.07
N VAL A 76 -13.32 10.08 13.52
CA VAL A 76 -11.98 10.26 12.95
C VAL A 76 -11.01 9.49 13.82
N SER A 77 -10.41 8.44 13.26
CA SER A 77 -9.37 7.67 13.95
C SER A 77 -8.03 7.81 13.22
N PRO A 78 -6.92 8.06 13.96
CA PRO A 78 -5.60 8.02 13.38
C PRO A 78 -5.25 6.58 13.00
N THR A 79 -4.66 6.39 11.83
CA THR A 79 -4.14 5.12 11.34
C THR A 79 -2.67 5.31 11.04
N SER A 80 -1.82 4.40 11.50
CA SER A 80 -0.38 4.44 11.26
C SER A 80 -0.08 4.61 9.76
N ARG A 81 0.91 5.43 9.48
CA ARG A 81 1.38 5.63 8.10
C ARG A 81 2.42 4.56 7.78
N PRO A 82 2.24 3.73 6.73
CA PRO A 82 3.25 2.77 6.35
C PRO A 82 4.49 3.49 5.81
N TYR A 83 5.66 3.06 6.23
CA TYR A 83 6.91 3.48 5.61
C TYR A 83 6.95 2.94 4.17
N SER A 84 7.52 3.70 3.27
CA SER A 84 7.70 3.25 1.90
C SER A 84 8.92 3.87 1.26
N LEU A 85 9.63 3.08 0.46
CA LEU A 85 10.81 3.55 -0.24
C LEU A 85 10.51 4.72 -1.17
N THR A 86 9.37 4.65 -1.87
CA THR A 86 8.90 5.75 -2.72
C THR A 86 8.59 7.00 -1.90
N GLY A 87 7.99 6.83 -0.71
CA GLY A 87 7.74 7.94 0.22
C GLY A 87 9.02 8.57 0.73
N PHE A 88 10.02 7.76 1.08
CA PHE A 88 11.35 8.25 1.44
C PHE A 88 11.99 9.04 0.31
N CYS A 89 12.00 8.50 -0.91
CA CYS A 89 12.54 9.22 -2.07
C CYS A 89 11.85 10.58 -2.27
N ILE A 90 10.52 10.65 -2.16
CA ILE A 90 9.78 11.91 -2.25
C ILE A 90 10.16 12.86 -1.11
N TYR A 91 10.30 12.34 0.11
CA TYR A 91 10.69 13.11 1.30
C TYR A 91 12.03 13.80 1.12
N VAL A 92 13.03 13.10 0.59
CA VAL A 92 14.36 13.67 0.33
C VAL A 92 14.46 14.42 -1.00
N GLY A 93 13.34 14.57 -1.75
CA GLY A 93 13.29 15.27 -3.03
C GLY A 93 13.91 14.52 -4.19
N ALA A 94 13.92 13.19 -4.12
CA ALA A 94 14.41 12.29 -5.16
C ALA A 94 13.27 11.50 -5.82
N SER A 95 13.56 10.81 -6.91
CA SER A 95 12.65 9.85 -7.54
C SER A 95 12.95 8.42 -7.11
N SER A 96 11.97 7.52 -7.21
CA SER A 96 12.18 6.09 -6.94
C SER A 96 13.26 5.47 -7.86
N LYS A 97 13.41 6.00 -9.08
CA LYS A 97 14.47 5.60 -10.00
C LYS A 97 15.85 6.00 -9.48
N TRP A 98 15.95 7.14 -8.79
CA TRP A 98 17.21 7.56 -8.16
C TRP A 98 17.72 6.52 -7.18
N TRP A 99 16.85 5.96 -6.32
CA TRP A 99 17.25 4.95 -5.35
C TRP A 99 17.88 3.72 -6.00
N SER A 100 17.24 3.19 -7.03
CA SER A 100 17.77 2.01 -7.74
C SER A 100 19.11 2.30 -8.44
N THR A 101 19.25 3.50 -9.02
CA THR A 101 20.49 3.95 -9.64
C THR A 101 21.59 4.11 -8.59
N PHE A 102 21.30 4.78 -7.49
CA PHE A 102 22.23 5.00 -6.38
C PHE A 102 22.74 3.67 -5.79
N ARG A 103 21.83 2.72 -5.51
CA ARG A 103 22.19 1.38 -5.07
C ARG A 103 23.12 0.66 -6.06
N THR A 104 22.84 0.79 -7.36
CA THR A 104 23.68 0.20 -8.41
C THR A 104 25.05 0.86 -8.47
N GLU A 105 25.12 2.18 -8.32
CA GLU A 105 26.38 2.91 -8.29
C GLU A 105 27.24 2.53 -7.08
N CYS A 106 26.64 2.39 -5.89
CA CYS A 106 27.33 1.93 -4.68
C CYS A 106 27.89 0.51 -4.87
N LYS A 107 27.10 -0.41 -5.49
CA LYS A 107 27.59 -1.75 -5.83
C LYS A 107 28.76 -1.73 -6.78
N ASN A 108 28.71 -0.91 -7.83
CA ASN A 108 29.78 -0.81 -8.83
C ASN A 108 31.07 -0.21 -8.26
N LYS A 109 30.97 0.60 -7.19
CA LYS A 109 32.11 1.22 -6.50
C LYS A 109 32.60 0.40 -5.32
N ASN A 110 31.97 -0.72 -4.98
CA ASN A 110 32.20 -1.50 -3.76
C ASN A 110 32.14 -0.63 -2.49
N ASP A 111 31.18 0.28 -2.42
CA ASP A 111 30.95 1.18 -1.28
C ASP A 111 30.11 0.43 -0.24
N GLU A 112 30.76 -0.41 0.57
CA GLU A 112 30.11 -1.32 1.51
C GLU A 112 29.32 -0.57 2.58
N ASP A 113 29.85 0.55 3.07
CA ASP A 113 29.21 1.36 4.11
C ASP A 113 27.86 1.91 3.66
N PHE A 114 27.76 2.42 2.42
CA PHE A 114 26.48 2.83 1.85
C PHE A 114 25.54 1.64 1.61
N LEU A 115 26.08 0.49 1.18
CA LEU A 115 25.27 -0.70 0.94
C LEU A 115 24.65 -1.24 2.23
N GLU A 116 25.38 -1.18 3.34
CA GLU A 116 24.86 -1.55 4.66
C GLU A 116 23.70 -0.64 5.07
N VAL A 117 23.86 0.68 4.93
CA VAL A 117 22.78 1.63 5.27
C VAL A 117 21.58 1.46 4.34
N ILE A 118 21.80 1.23 3.04
CA ILE A 118 20.72 0.95 2.07
C ILE A 118 19.93 -0.29 2.51
N ALA A 119 20.62 -1.38 2.85
CA ALA A 119 19.98 -2.60 3.32
C ALA A 119 19.16 -2.35 4.59
N ARG A 120 19.75 -1.66 5.56
CA ARG A 120 19.07 -1.32 6.82
C ARG A 120 17.82 -0.48 6.63
N VAL A 121 17.83 0.48 5.70
CA VAL A 121 16.65 1.28 5.36
C VAL A 121 15.54 0.40 4.73
N GLU A 122 15.92 -0.46 3.78
CA GLU A 122 14.99 -1.38 3.12
C GLU A 122 14.36 -2.35 4.14
N GLU A 123 15.17 -2.98 4.99
CA GLU A 123 14.73 -3.90 6.04
C GLU A 123 13.81 -3.21 7.07
N THR A 124 14.13 -1.99 7.48
CA THR A 124 13.26 -1.22 8.41
C THR A 124 11.88 -0.97 7.81
N ILE A 125 11.84 -0.61 6.52
CA ILE A 125 10.58 -0.39 5.80
C ILE A 125 9.78 -1.68 5.69
N GLU A 126 10.42 -2.79 5.30
CA GLU A 126 9.77 -4.09 5.14
C GLU A 126 9.24 -4.63 6.47
N THR A 127 10.05 -4.53 7.53
CA THR A 127 9.67 -4.96 8.88
C THR A 127 8.44 -4.20 9.39
N GLN A 128 8.46 -2.87 9.32
CA GLN A 128 7.32 -2.05 9.77
C GLN A 128 6.04 -2.38 8.99
N GLN A 129 6.14 -2.64 7.69
CA GLN A 129 4.99 -3.01 6.87
C GLN A 129 4.46 -4.39 7.22
N PHE A 130 5.36 -5.35 7.43
CA PHE A 130 4.99 -6.72 7.81
C PHE A 130 4.34 -6.75 9.18
N GLU A 131 4.96 -6.15 10.19
CA GLU A 131 4.42 -6.08 11.55
C GLU A 131 3.08 -5.33 11.58
N GLY A 132 2.99 -4.21 10.88
CA GLY A 132 1.74 -3.46 10.74
C GLY A 132 0.61 -4.26 10.09
N ALA A 133 0.94 -5.14 9.14
CA ALA A 133 -0.03 -6.06 8.55
C ALA A 133 -0.46 -7.15 9.54
N CYS A 134 0.49 -7.70 10.34
CA CYS A 134 0.21 -8.72 11.34
C CYS A 134 -0.74 -8.23 12.44
N VAL A 135 -0.60 -6.97 12.87
CA VAL A 135 -1.48 -6.38 13.89
C VAL A 135 -2.75 -5.74 13.31
N GLY A 136 -2.95 -5.83 12.01
CA GLY A 136 -4.13 -5.28 11.33
C GLY A 136 -4.13 -3.75 11.15
N ALA A 137 -3.00 -3.08 11.39
CA ALA A 137 -2.84 -1.65 11.12
C ALA A 137 -2.82 -1.37 9.61
N PHE A 138 -2.32 -2.31 8.81
CA PHE A 138 -2.27 -2.24 7.35
C PHE A 138 -3.07 -3.37 6.71
N ASN A 139 -3.42 -3.20 5.43
CA ASN A 139 -4.09 -4.25 4.68
C ASN A 139 -3.11 -5.39 4.37
N ALA A 140 -3.30 -6.55 5.01
CA ALA A 140 -2.42 -7.71 4.89
C ALA A 140 -2.27 -8.19 3.43
N ASN A 141 -3.35 -8.19 2.62
CA ASN A 141 -3.30 -8.61 1.23
C ASN A 141 -2.43 -7.70 0.35
N ILE A 142 -2.45 -6.39 0.61
CA ILE A 142 -1.63 -5.42 -0.13
C ILE A 142 -0.17 -5.61 0.24
N ILE A 143 0.13 -5.77 1.54
CA ILE A 143 1.49 -5.95 2.03
C ILE A 143 2.05 -7.29 1.55
N ALA A 144 1.29 -8.39 1.64
CA ALA A 144 1.71 -9.70 1.15
C ALA A 144 2.09 -9.67 -0.33
N ARG A 145 1.28 -9.01 -1.18
CA ARG A 145 1.59 -8.85 -2.60
C ARG A 145 2.85 -8.00 -2.82
N LYS A 146 3.06 -6.95 -2.04
CA LYS A 146 4.23 -6.09 -2.13
C LYS A 146 5.51 -6.82 -1.73
N LEU A 147 5.44 -7.64 -0.67
CA LEU A 147 6.56 -8.45 -0.19
C LEU A 147 6.78 -9.73 -1.01
N GLY A 148 5.94 -9.99 -2.02
CA GLY A 148 6.03 -11.18 -2.84
C GLY A 148 5.61 -12.46 -2.14
N LEU A 149 4.90 -12.35 -0.99
CA LEU A 149 4.31 -13.47 -0.28
C LEU A 149 3.05 -13.91 -1.03
N ALA A 150 3.22 -14.71 -2.07
CA ALA A 150 2.08 -15.27 -2.81
C ALA A 150 1.60 -16.53 -2.11
N ASP A 151 0.31 -16.60 -1.79
CA ASP A 151 -0.35 -17.89 -1.52
C ASP A 151 -0.23 -18.73 -2.81
N LYS A 152 0.55 -19.80 -2.76
CA LYS A 152 0.54 -20.79 -3.81
C LYS A 152 -0.80 -21.54 -3.73
N GLN A 153 -1.84 -20.98 -4.33
CA GLN A 153 -3.01 -21.77 -4.67
C GLN A 153 -2.64 -22.59 -5.91
N GLU A 154 -2.24 -23.83 -5.70
CA GLU A 154 -2.29 -24.81 -6.75
C GLU A 154 -3.77 -25.08 -7.03
N VAL A 155 -4.32 -24.34 -7.98
CA VAL A 155 -5.64 -24.67 -8.52
C VAL A 155 -5.40 -25.89 -9.41
N ASP A 156 -5.69 -27.06 -8.88
CA ASP A 156 -5.75 -28.28 -9.67
C ASP A 156 -6.90 -28.15 -10.67
N HIS A 157 -6.56 -27.81 -11.90
CA HIS A 157 -7.50 -27.77 -13.02
C HIS A 157 -7.81 -29.19 -13.55
N THR A 158 -7.36 -30.23 -12.89
CA THR A 158 -7.72 -31.58 -13.24
C THR A 158 -9.15 -31.86 -12.79
N ASN A 159 -9.95 -32.37 -13.69
CA ASN A 159 -11.33 -32.75 -13.49
C ASN A 159 -11.39 -34.04 -12.64
N ALA A 160 -11.00 -33.97 -11.34
CA ALA A 160 -10.90 -35.10 -10.41
C ALA A 160 -10.06 -36.27 -10.96
N GLY A 161 -8.92 -35.98 -11.60
CA GLY A 161 -8.03 -37.00 -12.16
C GLY A 161 -8.52 -37.61 -13.50
N LYS A 162 -9.58 -37.06 -14.10
CA LYS A 162 -10.02 -37.48 -15.44
C LYS A 162 -9.40 -36.63 -16.50
N GLU A 163 -8.70 -37.26 -17.46
CA GLU A 163 -8.16 -36.56 -18.62
C GLU A 163 -9.26 -35.81 -19.37
N PHE A 164 -8.99 -34.56 -19.76
CA PHE A 164 -9.84 -33.84 -20.69
C PHE A 164 -9.85 -34.59 -22.02
N LYS A 165 -10.99 -35.20 -22.38
CA LYS A 165 -11.19 -35.68 -23.73
C LYS A 165 -11.16 -34.49 -24.66
N SER A 166 -10.15 -34.42 -25.52
CA SER A 166 -10.07 -33.40 -26.56
C SER A 166 -11.35 -33.40 -27.38
N PHE A 167 -12.04 -32.27 -27.44
CA PHE A 167 -13.15 -32.09 -28.38
C PHE A 167 -12.55 -32.05 -29.81
N SER A 168 -12.68 -33.14 -30.54
CA SER A 168 -12.40 -33.09 -31.96
C SER A 168 -13.59 -32.41 -32.64
N PHE A 169 -13.38 -31.22 -33.16
CA PHE A 169 -14.31 -30.61 -34.08
C PHE A 169 -14.30 -31.44 -35.34
N LEU A 170 -15.36 -32.20 -35.58
CA LEU A 170 -15.60 -32.80 -36.89
C LEU A 170 -15.77 -31.67 -37.91
N PRO A 171 -15.04 -31.66 -39.02
CA PRO A 171 -15.25 -30.67 -40.03
C PRO A 171 -16.68 -30.83 -40.59
N TYR A 172 -17.41 -29.73 -40.66
CA TYR A 172 -18.74 -29.66 -41.29
C TYR A 172 -18.58 -29.95 -42.77
N THR A 173 -18.98 -31.15 -43.21
CA THR A 173 -19.10 -31.51 -44.61
C THR A 173 -20.42 -31.00 -45.11
N LYS A 174 -20.43 -29.97 -45.97
CA LYS A 174 -21.58 -29.61 -46.79
C LYS A 174 -21.87 -30.76 -47.76
N GLU A 175 -22.93 -31.50 -47.50
CA GLU A 175 -23.50 -32.35 -48.56
C GLU A 175 -24.09 -31.45 -49.64
N ALA A 176 -23.56 -31.57 -50.83
CA ALA A 176 -24.12 -30.92 -52.01
C ALA A 176 -25.43 -31.63 -52.39
N GLU A 177 -26.55 -31.00 -52.17
CA GLU A 177 -27.82 -31.39 -52.79
C GLU A 177 -27.72 -31.25 -54.31
N SER A 178 -27.59 -32.36 -54.97
CA SER A 178 -27.84 -32.45 -56.40
C SER A 178 -29.35 -32.62 -56.62
N VAL A 179 -30.02 -31.54 -57.00
CA VAL A 179 -31.39 -31.58 -57.45
C VAL A 179 -31.39 -31.93 -58.94
N LYS A 180 -32.07 -32.99 -59.26
CA LYS A 180 -32.52 -33.29 -60.62
C LYS A 180 -33.78 -32.54 -60.96
#